data_d101c1ff7f1131bbcd0a34a2de05542c
#
_entry.id   d101c1ff7f1131bbcd0a34a2de05542c
#
_cell.length_a   1.000
_cell.length_b   1.000
_cell.length_c   1.000
_cell.angle_alpha   90.00
_cell.angle_beta   90.00
_cell.angle_gamma   90.00
#
_symmetry.space_group_name_H-M   'P 1'
#
loop_
_entity.id
_entity.type
_entity.pdbx_description
1 polymer ?
#
loop_
_entity_poly.entity_id
_entity_poly.type
_entity_poly.pdbx_seq_one_letter_code
_entity_poly.pdbx_strand_id
1 'polypeptide(L)'
;MEFCSWLFRNEKEVVILDIENGKLVKVDERTLKVIQNNNLSKEELFQKSKKYFNEEEFNSLVNAMENAGFLKYVDSKNESSIETYTKENIVGITLMLVQGCNLACSYCFGDEGSYCDSGKMSKETAFKAIDYLFEHSDADKVLITFFGGEPLLAVDLMKEIISYCKTKDKNVGYSMTTNGTLLNDEVNKLIVENKISTIISIDGDKEKNDKNRYHKDGTGSYDQTVKNTKELRKEYGLTSRATLTPGNLDMVNTFNHLNGLGFKNIPMTPANNLTSDAEFVEYINSEIELIEYAKEFIHSNNCSKVRKMTFIYSALLSLHRGVYRQFGCGAGIRDVAIDIHGDIYPCHRFVSYKETCLGNVYDTYQENEEKREKYLEKAQINNLNTREGCSKCWVRKYCAGGCVAGNYEENGGLLSQPPRECFHQQVFYEKLIYLYMELSEEEKKELFGEKY
;
A
#
# COMPACT_ATOMS: atom_id res chain seq x y z
N MET A 1 34.37 4.90 -8.45
CA MET A 1 33.33 5.18 -7.43
C MET A 1 32.04 5.49 -8.14
N GLU A 2 30.93 4.88 -7.77
CA GLU A 2 29.62 5.09 -8.34
C GLU A 2 28.69 5.70 -7.26
N PHE A 3 28.03 6.80 -7.59
CA PHE A 3 27.05 7.44 -6.71
C PHE A 3 25.65 7.02 -7.14
N CYS A 4 25.00 6.17 -6.36
CA CYS A 4 23.61 5.75 -6.57
C CYS A 4 22.65 6.80 -5.99
N SER A 5 22.53 7.95 -6.65
CA SER A 5 21.76 9.07 -6.14
C SER A 5 20.89 9.75 -7.19
N TRP A 6 19.77 10.33 -6.76
CA TRP A 6 18.91 11.17 -7.57
C TRP A 6 18.83 12.58 -6.95
N LEU A 7 18.87 13.62 -7.78
CA LEU A 7 18.99 15.01 -7.35
C LEU A 7 17.64 15.71 -7.37
N PHE A 8 17.33 16.38 -6.27
CA PHE A 8 16.22 17.33 -6.16
C PHE A 8 16.79 18.71 -5.79
N ARG A 9 16.24 19.76 -6.40
CA ARG A 9 16.68 21.13 -6.14
C ARG A 9 15.49 22.08 -6.13
N ASN A 10 15.45 22.97 -5.14
CA ASN A 10 14.60 24.15 -5.13
C ASN A 10 15.46 25.42 -4.95
N GLU A 11 14.83 26.58 -4.75
CA GLU A 11 15.54 27.86 -4.58
C GLU A 11 16.39 27.94 -3.31
N LYS A 12 16.10 27.11 -2.29
CA LYS A 12 16.72 27.18 -0.96
C LYS A 12 17.78 26.12 -0.73
N GLU A 13 17.62 24.94 -1.34
CA GLU A 13 18.46 23.80 -1.01
C GLU A 13 18.58 22.78 -2.15
N VAL A 14 19.61 21.97 -2.03
CA VAL A 14 19.85 20.78 -2.85
C VAL A 14 19.76 19.57 -1.96
N VAL A 15 18.94 18.60 -2.37
CA VAL A 15 18.77 17.32 -1.67
C VAL A 15 19.08 16.19 -2.65
N ILE A 16 19.80 15.20 -2.18
CA ILE A 16 20.01 13.95 -2.90
C ILE A 16 19.22 12.82 -2.24
N LEU A 17 18.61 12.00 -3.06
CA LEU A 17 18.04 10.74 -2.65
C LEU A 17 19.07 9.64 -2.88
N ASP A 18 19.46 8.97 -1.83
CA ASP A 18 20.17 7.71 -1.92
C ASP A 18 19.21 6.63 -2.41
N ILE A 19 19.39 6.20 -3.66
CA ILE A 19 18.49 5.23 -4.30
C ILE A 19 18.58 3.85 -3.64
N GLU A 20 19.75 3.50 -3.06
CA GLU A 20 19.96 2.19 -2.43
C GLU A 20 19.37 2.12 -1.02
N ASN A 21 19.51 3.18 -0.24
CA ASN A 21 19.10 3.21 1.16
C ASN A 21 17.81 4.00 1.40
N GLY A 22 17.23 4.62 0.35
CA GLY A 22 15.99 5.39 0.45
C GLY A 22 16.09 6.61 1.37
N LYS A 23 17.28 7.22 1.52
CA LYS A 23 17.51 8.37 2.42
C LYS A 23 17.62 9.67 1.65
N LEU A 24 16.97 10.70 2.15
CA LEU A 24 17.12 12.08 1.66
C LEU A 24 18.22 12.77 2.47
N VAL A 25 19.20 13.36 1.78
CA VAL A 25 20.32 14.07 2.41
C VAL A 25 20.48 15.44 1.76
N LYS A 26 20.47 16.48 2.58
CA LYS A 26 20.78 17.84 2.15
C LYS A 26 22.28 17.95 1.91
N VAL A 27 22.66 18.52 0.77
CA VAL A 27 24.05 18.75 0.38
C VAL A 27 24.28 20.20 -0.02
N ASP A 28 25.51 20.68 0.16
CA ASP A 28 25.93 21.96 -0.36
C ASP A 28 26.38 21.87 -1.83
N GLU A 29 26.52 23.01 -2.49
CA GLU A 29 26.93 23.07 -3.91
C GLU A 29 28.33 22.48 -4.14
N ARG A 30 29.21 22.51 -3.15
CA ARG A 30 30.56 21.95 -3.24
C ARG A 30 30.49 20.43 -3.29
N THR A 31 29.73 19.83 -2.37
CA THR A 31 29.46 18.39 -2.30
C THR A 31 28.79 17.88 -3.59
N LEU A 32 27.82 18.66 -4.12
CA LEU A 32 27.18 18.33 -5.39
C LEU A 32 28.18 18.18 -6.53
N LYS A 33 29.21 19.04 -6.60
CA LYS A 33 30.28 18.95 -7.63
C LYS A 33 31.10 17.67 -7.52
N VAL A 34 31.22 17.09 -6.34
CA VAL A 34 31.85 15.76 -6.15
C VAL A 34 30.93 14.67 -6.70
N ILE A 35 29.67 14.69 -6.29
CA ILE A 35 28.67 13.65 -6.64
C ILE A 35 28.42 13.59 -8.15
N GLN A 36 28.44 14.74 -8.84
CA GLN A 36 28.24 14.83 -10.29
C GLN A 36 29.37 14.20 -11.12
N ASN A 37 30.53 13.91 -10.49
CA ASN A 37 31.68 13.30 -11.17
C ASN A 37 31.73 11.77 -10.92
N ASN A 38 30.75 11.06 -11.46
CA ASN A 38 30.63 9.61 -11.35
C ASN A 38 31.73 8.85 -12.12
N ASN A 39 31.98 7.61 -11.72
CA ASN A 39 32.90 6.65 -12.38
C ASN A 39 34.38 7.06 -12.42
N LEU A 40 34.84 7.83 -11.45
CA LEU A 40 36.25 8.20 -11.30
C LEU A 40 36.89 7.45 -10.12
N SER A 41 38.21 7.26 -10.16
CA SER A 41 38.96 6.86 -8.98
C SER A 41 38.92 7.96 -7.91
N LYS A 42 39.27 7.61 -6.66
CA LYS A 42 39.31 8.59 -5.55
C LYS A 42 40.30 9.72 -5.85
N GLU A 43 41.43 9.39 -6.44
CA GLU A 43 42.49 10.31 -6.83
C GLU A 43 42.01 11.27 -7.92
N GLU A 44 41.39 10.76 -8.98
CA GLU A 44 40.83 11.59 -10.07
C GLU A 44 39.71 12.50 -9.58
N LEU A 45 38.84 11.99 -8.70
CA LEU A 45 37.76 12.75 -8.11
C LEU A 45 38.32 13.90 -7.24
N PHE A 46 39.37 13.63 -6.44
CA PHE A 46 40.06 14.66 -5.67
C PHE A 46 40.67 15.74 -6.59
N GLN A 47 41.38 15.35 -7.66
CA GLN A 47 41.97 16.29 -8.61
C GLN A 47 40.91 17.26 -9.18
N LYS A 48 39.73 16.78 -9.53
CA LYS A 48 38.61 17.60 -10.01
C LYS A 48 37.98 18.48 -8.92
N SER A 49 38.10 18.06 -7.68
CA SER A 49 37.46 18.72 -6.52
C SER A 49 38.38 19.68 -5.76
N LYS A 50 39.67 19.72 -6.10
CA LYS A 50 40.70 20.55 -5.42
C LYS A 50 40.38 22.05 -5.27
N LYS A 51 39.57 22.59 -6.18
CA LYS A 51 39.15 24.00 -6.09
C LYS A 51 38.04 24.24 -5.08
N TYR A 52 37.45 23.19 -4.53
CA TYR A 52 36.34 23.25 -3.56
C TYR A 52 36.71 22.70 -2.20
N PHE A 53 37.65 21.72 -2.14
CA PHE A 53 38.06 20.97 -0.94
C PHE A 53 39.57 20.86 -0.86
N ASN A 54 40.14 21.03 0.33
CA ASN A 54 41.45 20.51 0.63
C ASN A 54 41.41 18.98 0.80
N GLU A 55 42.55 18.35 0.94
CA GLU A 55 42.67 16.88 0.98
C GLU A 55 41.98 16.26 2.23
N GLU A 56 42.08 16.95 3.37
CA GLU A 56 41.45 16.49 4.62
C GLU A 56 39.93 16.60 4.55
N GLU A 57 39.41 17.73 4.09
CA GLU A 57 37.95 17.93 3.88
C GLU A 57 37.38 16.94 2.86
N PHE A 58 38.11 16.71 1.76
CA PHE A 58 37.69 15.75 0.74
C PHE A 58 37.63 14.32 1.28
N ASN A 59 38.70 13.88 2.00
CA ASN A 59 38.72 12.55 2.61
C ASN A 59 37.61 12.40 3.66
N SER A 60 37.36 13.41 4.47
CA SER A 60 36.26 13.42 5.45
C SER A 60 34.90 13.30 4.77
N LEU A 61 34.67 14.04 3.68
CA LEU A 61 33.44 13.94 2.89
C LEU A 61 33.26 12.56 2.29
N VAL A 62 34.29 12.01 1.62
CA VAL A 62 34.24 10.69 1.01
C VAL A 62 33.97 9.60 2.06
N ASN A 63 34.67 9.64 3.20
CA ASN A 63 34.41 8.69 4.29
C ASN A 63 33.00 8.80 4.86
N ALA A 64 32.47 10.03 4.99
CA ALA A 64 31.08 10.22 5.43
C ALA A 64 30.08 9.63 4.42
N MET A 65 30.33 9.78 3.12
CA MET A 65 29.49 9.25 2.06
C MET A 65 29.56 7.71 1.97
N GLU A 66 30.76 7.14 2.18
CA GLU A 66 30.95 5.69 2.27
C GLU A 66 30.19 5.10 3.48
N ASN A 67 30.38 5.70 4.66
CA ASN A 67 29.70 5.25 5.88
C ASN A 67 28.17 5.39 5.80
N ALA A 68 27.69 6.37 5.06
CA ALA A 68 26.27 6.58 4.82
C ALA A 68 25.70 5.68 3.69
N GLY A 69 26.57 4.96 2.96
CA GLY A 69 26.17 4.05 1.87
C GLY A 69 25.91 4.73 0.52
N PHE A 70 26.24 6.04 0.38
CA PHE A 70 26.07 6.80 -0.88
C PHE A 70 27.12 6.47 -1.94
N LEU A 71 28.22 5.87 -1.55
CA LEU A 71 29.37 5.58 -2.39
C LEU A 71 29.59 4.08 -2.45
N LYS A 72 29.63 3.50 -3.67
CA LYS A 72 30.03 2.13 -3.90
C LYS A 72 31.31 2.10 -4.75
N TYR A 73 32.23 1.24 -4.38
CA TYR A 73 33.33 0.90 -5.27
C TYR A 73 32.84 -0.10 -6.33
N VAL A 74 33.22 0.13 -7.59
CA VAL A 74 32.75 -0.67 -8.75
C VAL A 74 33.08 -2.17 -8.62
N ASP A 75 34.05 -2.54 -7.76
CA ASP A 75 34.47 -3.92 -7.52
C ASP A 75 33.76 -4.64 -6.36
N SER A 76 32.91 -3.97 -5.63
CA SER A 76 32.12 -4.63 -4.58
C SER A 76 30.86 -5.24 -5.20
N LYS A 77 30.92 -6.51 -5.56
CA LYS A 77 29.75 -7.39 -5.59
C LYS A 77 29.22 -7.53 -4.15
N ASN A 78 28.67 -6.46 -3.62
CA ASN A 78 27.83 -6.56 -2.44
C ASN A 78 26.52 -7.19 -2.92
N GLU A 79 26.44 -8.49 -2.79
CA GLU A 79 25.19 -9.18 -2.62
C GLU A 79 24.51 -8.47 -1.44
N SER A 80 23.62 -7.52 -1.76
CA SER A 80 22.67 -7.02 -0.77
C SER A 80 22.03 -8.27 -0.17
N SER A 81 22.12 -8.41 1.15
CA SER A 81 21.44 -9.49 1.86
C SER A 81 19.98 -9.46 1.39
N ILE A 82 19.64 -10.40 0.53
CA ILE A 82 18.26 -10.67 0.17
C ILE A 82 17.64 -11.06 1.51
N GLU A 83 16.70 -10.27 2.04
CA GLU A 83 15.86 -10.78 3.09
C GLU A 83 15.17 -12.00 2.51
N THR A 84 15.73 -13.16 2.84
CA THR A 84 15.11 -14.44 2.51
C THR A 84 13.86 -14.50 3.35
N TYR A 85 12.70 -14.48 2.70
CA TYR A 85 11.45 -14.85 3.37
C TYR A 85 11.63 -16.28 3.89
N THR A 86 11.61 -16.42 5.19
CA THR A 86 11.52 -17.74 5.81
C THR A 86 10.15 -18.33 5.52
N LYS A 87 10.08 -19.64 5.30
CA LYS A 87 8.91 -20.40 4.86
C LYS A 87 7.62 -20.18 5.69
N GLU A 88 7.72 -19.66 6.90
CA GLU A 88 6.69 -19.72 7.96
C GLU A 88 6.13 -18.37 8.37
N ASN A 89 6.12 -17.37 7.48
CA ASN A 89 5.74 -16.00 7.86
C ASN A 89 4.44 -15.49 7.24
N ILE A 90 3.41 -16.34 7.14
CA ILE A 90 2.07 -15.82 6.88
C ILE A 90 1.59 -15.13 8.14
N VAL A 91 1.30 -13.83 8.06
CA VAL A 91 0.82 -13.03 9.19
C VAL A 91 -0.63 -12.63 9.03
N GLY A 92 -1.21 -12.81 7.84
CA GLY A 92 -2.58 -12.44 7.56
C GLY A 92 -3.27 -13.32 6.54
N ILE A 93 -4.58 -13.52 6.74
CA ILE A 93 -5.45 -14.14 5.74
C ILE A 93 -6.64 -13.22 5.45
N THR A 94 -7.04 -13.19 4.17
CA THR A 94 -8.30 -12.59 3.74
C THR A 94 -9.29 -13.73 3.43
N LEU A 95 -10.34 -13.84 4.20
CA LEU A 95 -11.40 -14.83 4.01
C LEU A 95 -12.48 -14.25 3.10
N MET A 96 -12.68 -14.88 1.94
CA MET A 96 -13.77 -14.57 1.01
C MET A 96 -15.05 -15.24 1.52
N LEU A 97 -15.67 -14.66 2.56
CA LEU A 97 -16.81 -15.29 3.25
C LEU A 97 -18.01 -15.55 2.32
N VAL A 98 -18.22 -14.65 1.37
CA VAL A 98 -19.30 -14.73 0.38
C VAL A 98 -18.77 -14.23 -0.96
N GLN A 99 -18.85 -15.05 -1.96
CA GLN A 99 -18.68 -14.66 -3.35
C GLN A 99 -20.07 -14.33 -3.92
N GLY A 100 -20.49 -13.11 -3.63
CA GLY A 100 -21.77 -12.50 -3.95
C GLY A 100 -21.95 -11.19 -3.18
N CYS A 101 -22.63 -10.23 -3.77
CA CYS A 101 -22.86 -8.92 -3.19
C CYS A 101 -24.33 -8.51 -3.33
N ASN A 102 -24.79 -7.65 -2.43
CA ASN A 102 -26.12 -7.01 -2.51
C ASN A 102 -26.08 -5.71 -3.33
N LEU A 103 -24.88 -5.25 -3.75
CA LEU A 103 -24.71 -4.15 -4.70
C LEU A 103 -24.20 -4.68 -6.05
N ALA A 104 -24.36 -3.84 -7.11
CA ALA A 104 -23.88 -4.06 -8.47
C ALA A 104 -23.00 -2.88 -8.92
N CYS A 105 -21.86 -2.66 -8.23
CA CYS A 105 -20.96 -1.54 -8.51
C CYS A 105 -20.36 -1.65 -9.91
N SER A 106 -20.41 -0.59 -10.73
CA SER A 106 -19.96 -0.58 -12.13
C SER A 106 -18.45 -0.91 -12.32
N TYR A 107 -17.63 -0.64 -11.33
CA TYR A 107 -16.18 -0.87 -11.35
C TYR A 107 -15.74 -2.11 -10.57
N CYS A 108 -16.67 -2.99 -10.19
CA CYS A 108 -16.35 -4.14 -9.35
C CYS A 108 -15.36 -5.08 -10.05
N PHE A 109 -14.14 -5.20 -9.55
CA PHE A 109 -13.14 -6.13 -10.08
C PHE A 109 -13.48 -7.59 -9.79
N GLY A 110 -14.39 -7.85 -8.86
CA GLY A 110 -14.87 -9.18 -8.49
C GLY A 110 -16.18 -9.56 -9.17
N ASP A 111 -16.54 -8.99 -10.33
CA ASP A 111 -17.75 -9.31 -11.09
C ASP A 111 -18.99 -9.34 -10.19
N GLU A 112 -19.46 -8.17 -9.76
CA GLU A 112 -20.53 -7.98 -8.78
C GLU A 112 -20.33 -8.77 -7.47
N GLY A 113 -19.08 -9.08 -7.16
CA GLY A 113 -18.67 -9.82 -5.96
C GLY A 113 -18.72 -11.34 -6.11
N SER A 114 -19.00 -11.87 -7.30
CA SER A 114 -19.04 -13.31 -7.59
C SER A 114 -17.66 -13.94 -7.72
N TYR A 115 -16.65 -13.17 -8.17
CA TYR A 115 -15.29 -13.63 -8.46
C TYR A 115 -15.28 -14.86 -9.40
N CYS A 116 -16.19 -14.84 -10.39
CA CYS A 116 -16.43 -15.94 -11.35
C CYS A 116 -16.97 -17.24 -10.71
N ASP A 117 -17.34 -17.22 -9.42
CA ASP A 117 -17.89 -18.38 -8.72
C ASP A 117 -18.71 -17.94 -7.50
N SER A 118 -20.01 -18.10 -7.55
CA SER A 118 -20.91 -17.59 -6.51
C SER A 118 -21.14 -18.61 -5.39
N GLY A 119 -21.12 -18.15 -4.15
CA GLY A 119 -21.41 -19.03 -3.01
C GLY A 119 -21.05 -18.40 -1.65
N LYS A 120 -21.11 -19.23 -0.63
CA LYS A 120 -20.71 -18.88 0.74
C LYS A 120 -19.70 -19.90 1.25
N MET A 121 -18.70 -19.41 1.96
CA MET A 121 -17.73 -20.24 2.66
C MET A 121 -18.45 -21.08 3.74
N SER A 122 -18.16 -22.37 3.78
CA SER A 122 -18.66 -23.23 4.85
C SER A 122 -17.92 -22.94 6.17
N LYS A 123 -18.56 -23.27 7.28
CA LYS A 123 -17.92 -23.21 8.60
C LYS A 123 -16.67 -24.09 8.67
N GLU A 124 -16.74 -25.26 8.08
CA GLU A 124 -15.61 -26.19 8.01
C GLU A 124 -14.43 -25.58 7.27
N THR A 125 -14.66 -25.03 6.07
CA THR A 125 -13.64 -24.34 5.27
C THR A 125 -13.04 -23.17 6.03
N ALA A 126 -13.87 -22.35 6.71
CA ALA A 126 -13.39 -21.22 7.50
C ALA A 126 -12.47 -21.67 8.64
N PHE A 127 -12.81 -22.75 9.34
CA PHE A 127 -11.99 -23.26 10.44
C PHE A 127 -10.67 -23.87 9.93
N LYS A 128 -10.70 -24.59 8.80
CA LYS A 128 -9.48 -25.04 8.13
C LYS A 128 -8.58 -23.90 7.68
N ALA A 129 -9.16 -22.81 7.19
CA ALA A 129 -8.40 -21.61 6.82
C ALA A 129 -7.71 -20.95 8.02
N ILE A 130 -8.35 -20.97 9.20
CA ILE A 130 -7.75 -20.46 10.44
C ILE A 130 -6.64 -21.39 10.92
N ASP A 131 -6.86 -22.70 10.90
CA ASP A 131 -5.84 -23.67 11.26
C ASP A 131 -4.62 -23.54 10.33
N TYR A 132 -4.85 -23.40 9.01
CA TYR A 132 -3.79 -23.13 8.03
C TYR A 132 -2.97 -21.88 8.41
N LEU A 133 -3.63 -20.76 8.76
CA LEU A 133 -2.92 -19.55 9.21
C LEU A 133 -2.04 -19.82 10.44
N PHE A 134 -2.55 -20.55 11.41
CA PHE A 134 -1.82 -20.80 12.66
C PHE A 134 -0.66 -21.79 12.48
N GLU A 135 -0.78 -22.74 11.56
CA GLU A 135 0.28 -23.70 11.20
C GLU A 135 1.41 -23.05 10.39
N HIS A 136 1.12 -21.99 9.62
CA HIS A 136 2.08 -21.31 8.76
C HIS A 136 2.54 -19.94 9.30
N SER A 137 2.32 -19.68 10.60
CA SER A 137 2.67 -18.40 11.24
C SER A 137 3.40 -18.56 12.56
N ASP A 138 4.60 -18.01 12.63
CA ASP A 138 5.37 -17.82 13.87
C ASP A 138 5.11 -16.45 14.52
N ALA A 139 4.25 -15.61 13.91
CA ALA A 139 3.99 -14.27 14.41
C ALA A 139 3.24 -14.28 15.75
N ASP A 140 3.63 -13.41 16.68
CA ASP A 140 2.92 -13.19 17.96
C ASP A 140 1.48 -12.73 17.75
N LYS A 141 1.24 -12.01 16.63
CA LYS A 141 -0.07 -11.51 16.25
C LYS A 141 -0.34 -11.76 14.78
N VAL A 142 -1.50 -12.32 14.48
CA VAL A 142 -2.00 -12.55 13.12
C VAL A 142 -3.23 -11.71 12.82
N LEU A 143 -3.53 -11.50 11.53
CA LEU A 143 -4.66 -10.72 11.06
C LEU A 143 -5.62 -11.58 10.24
N ILE A 144 -6.91 -11.53 10.57
CA ILE A 144 -7.97 -12.11 9.76
C ILE A 144 -8.80 -10.97 9.18
N THR A 145 -8.87 -10.91 7.84
CA THR A 145 -9.66 -9.92 7.12
C THR A 145 -10.93 -10.58 6.57
N PHE A 146 -12.09 -10.12 7.02
CA PHE A 146 -13.38 -10.51 6.46
C PHE A 146 -13.64 -9.74 5.17
N PHE A 147 -13.83 -10.47 4.09
CA PHE A 147 -13.95 -9.93 2.75
C PHE A 147 -14.93 -10.78 1.90
N GLY A 148 -14.96 -10.52 0.59
CA GLY A 148 -15.79 -11.20 -0.40
C GLY A 148 -16.51 -10.19 -1.28
N GLY A 149 -17.68 -10.52 -1.78
CA GLY A 149 -18.57 -9.53 -2.41
C GLY A 149 -19.08 -8.56 -1.36
N GLU A 150 -19.83 -9.07 -0.35
CA GLU A 150 -20.17 -8.32 0.86
C GLU A 150 -20.11 -9.26 2.08
N PRO A 151 -19.15 -9.08 2.99
CA PRO A 151 -18.96 -9.99 4.11
C PRO A 151 -20.13 -9.98 5.11
N LEU A 152 -20.88 -8.89 5.21
CA LEU A 152 -22.04 -8.81 6.11
C LEU A 152 -23.23 -9.67 5.67
N LEU A 153 -23.18 -10.31 4.50
CA LEU A 153 -24.10 -11.40 4.12
C LEU A 153 -23.82 -12.73 4.86
N ALA A 154 -22.70 -12.78 5.64
CA ALA A 154 -22.28 -13.95 6.41
C ALA A 154 -21.90 -13.60 7.86
N VAL A 155 -22.66 -12.72 8.52
CA VAL A 155 -22.39 -12.24 9.90
C VAL A 155 -22.30 -13.39 10.89
N ASP A 156 -23.15 -14.42 10.75
CA ASP A 156 -23.13 -15.57 11.65
C ASP A 156 -21.83 -16.37 11.54
N LEU A 157 -21.32 -16.54 10.32
CA LEU A 157 -20.01 -17.16 10.11
C LEU A 157 -18.87 -16.31 10.71
N MET A 158 -18.95 -14.98 10.62
CA MET A 158 -17.97 -14.10 11.29
C MET A 158 -17.96 -14.33 12.81
N LYS A 159 -19.12 -14.44 13.44
CA LYS A 159 -19.24 -14.72 14.89
C LYS A 159 -18.63 -16.09 15.25
N GLU A 160 -18.89 -17.11 14.43
CA GLU A 160 -18.33 -18.45 14.61
C GLU A 160 -16.79 -18.45 14.46
N ILE A 161 -16.25 -17.75 13.46
CA ILE A 161 -14.80 -17.58 13.26
C ILE A 161 -14.17 -16.91 14.46
N ILE A 162 -14.71 -15.78 14.92
CA ILE A 162 -14.21 -15.06 16.11
C ILE A 162 -14.25 -15.95 17.35
N SER A 163 -15.33 -16.71 17.53
CA SER A 163 -15.47 -17.65 18.64
C SER A 163 -14.45 -18.78 18.55
N TYR A 164 -14.20 -19.32 17.37
CA TYR A 164 -13.19 -20.35 17.15
C TYR A 164 -11.78 -19.84 17.43
N CYS A 165 -11.43 -18.65 16.95
CA CYS A 165 -10.14 -18.04 17.25
C CYS A 165 -9.90 -17.83 18.75
N LYS A 166 -10.95 -17.51 19.53
CA LYS A 166 -10.86 -17.36 20.99
C LYS A 166 -10.56 -18.68 21.71
N THR A 167 -10.74 -19.83 21.09
CA THR A 167 -10.36 -21.14 21.65
C THR A 167 -8.90 -21.49 21.40
N LYS A 168 -8.18 -20.72 20.60
CA LYS A 168 -6.79 -20.95 20.24
C LYS A 168 -5.88 -19.99 21.00
N ASP A 169 -4.67 -20.42 21.31
CA ASP A 169 -3.65 -19.61 21.99
C ASP A 169 -2.87 -18.74 20.97
N LYS A 170 -3.58 -17.83 20.31
CA LYS A 170 -3.01 -16.87 19.33
C LYS A 170 -3.66 -15.51 19.50
N ASN A 171 -2.85 -14.45 19.37
CA ASN A 171 -3.35 -13.08 19.33
C ASN A 171 -3.86 -12.75 17.93
N VAL A 172 -5.18 -12.62 17.77
CA VAL A 172 -5.82 -12.39 16.47
C VAL A 172 -6.39 -10.98 16.41
N GLY A 173 -5.94 -10.21 15.41
CA GLY A 173 -6.59 -8.99 14.98
C GLY A 173 -7.61 -9.26 13.89
N TYR A 174 -8.63 -8.40 13.80
CA TYR A 174 -9.68 -8.52 12.79
C TYR A 174 -9.78 -7.24 11.98
N SER A 175 -10.00 -7.38 10.67
CA SER A 175 -10.39 -6.29 9.79
C SER A 175 -11.53 -6.69 8.86
N MET A 176 -12.20 -5.70 8.29
CA MET A 176 -13.31 -5.92 7.35
C MET A 176 -13.39 -4.77 6.36
N THR A 177 -13.72 -5.10 5.09
CA THR A 177 -14.18 -4.11 4.12
C THR A 177 -15.61 -4.40 3.77
N THR A 178 -16.49 -3.41 3.91
CA THR A 178 -17.93 -3.55 3.65
C THR A 178 -18.48 -2.32 2.90
N ASN A 179 -19.56 -2.50 2.16
CA ASN A 179 -20.30 -1.40 1.58
C ASN A 179 -21.16 -0.64 2.61
N GLY A 180 -21.29 -1.15 3.84
CA GLY A 180 -21.96 -0.53 4.97
C GLY A 180 -23.48 -0.54 4.92
N THR A 181 -24.12 -1.04 3.85
CA THR A 181 -25.57 -1.03 3.71
C THR A 181 -26.28 -1.98 4.68
N LEU A 182 -25.61 -3.03 5.13
CA LEU A 182 -26.15 -4.05 6.05
C LEU A 182 -25.75 -3.84 7.52
N LEU A 183 -25.06 -2.75 7.85
CA LEU A 183 -24.77 -2.39 9.23
C LEU A 183 -26.05 -2.12 10.01
N ASN A 184 -26.09 -2.65 11.22
CA ASN A 184 -27.16 -2.51 12.20
C ASN A 184 -26.57 -2.60 13.62
N ASP A 185 -27.40 -2.45 14.65
CA ASP A 185 -26.95 -2.43 16.05
C ASP A 185 -26.21 -3.71 16.46
N GLU A 186 -26.66 -4.86 15.99
CA GLU A 186 -26.02 -6.15 16.28
C GLU A 186 -24.61 -6.24 15.67
N VAL A 187 -24.48 -5.85 14.41
CA VAL A 187 -23.18 -5.82 13.69
C VAL A 187 -22.26 -4.76 14.30
N ASN A 188 -22.81 -3.60 14.62
CA ASN A 188 -22.06 -2.51 15.27
C ASN A 188 -21.47 -2.99 16.61
N LYS A 189 -22.25 -3.70 17.41
CA LYS A 189 -21.80 -4.31 18.67
C LYS A 189 -20.68 -5.34 18.42
N LEU A 190 -20.83 -6.21 17.42
CA LEU A 190 -19.80 -7.20 17.03
C LEU A 190 -18.47 -6.50 16.66
N ILE A 191 -18.55 -5.41 15.87
CA ILE A 191 -17.39 -4.62 15.45
C ILE A 191 -16.65 -4.05 16.67
N VAL A 192 -17.37 -3.38 17.56
CA VAL A 192 -16.79 -2.68 18.71
C VAL A 192 -16.21 -3.68 19.73
N GLU A 193 -16.95 -4.71 20.11
CA GLU A 193 -16.52 -5.70 21.10
C GLU A 193 -15.29 -6.50 20.68
N ASN A 194 -15.14 -6.78 19.39
CA ASN A 194 -14.01 -7.54 18.86
C ASN A 194 -12.96 -6.66 18.17
N LYS A 195 -13.08 -5.33 18.29
CA LYS A 195 -12.14 -4.33 17.75
C LYS A 195 -11.86 -4.55 16.25
N ILE A 196 -12.90 -4.84 15.47
CA ILE A 196 -12.77 -5.09 14.03
C ILE A 196 -12.45 -3.77 13.33
N SER A 197 -11.25 -3.65 12.75
CA SER A 197 -10.87 -2.50 11.94
C SER A 197 -11.72 -2.47 10.67
N THR A 198 -12.63 -1.50 10.58
CA THR A 198 -13.68 -1.49 9.56
C THR A 198 -13.44 -0.41 8.52
N ILE A 199 -13.43 -0.82 7.25
CA ILE A 199 -13.31 0.03 6.07
C ILE A 199 -14.67 0.07 5.38
N ILE A 200 -15.19 1.29 5.16
CA ILE A 200 -16.45 1.53 4.47
C ILE A 200 -16.16 1.96 3.03
N SER A 201 -16.70 1.21 2.08
CA SER A 201 -16.62 1.58 0.67
C SER A 201 -17.62 2.68 0.35
N ILE A 202 -17.15 3.92 0.11
CA ILE A 202 -17.95 5.10 -0.20
C ILE A 202 -17.10 6.09 -1.03
N ASP A 203 -17.62 6.58 -2.17
CA ASP A 203 -16.82 7.20 -3.22
C ASP A 203 -16.90 8.74 -3.24
N GLY A 204 -17.53 9.35 -2.25
CA GLY A 204 -17.68 10.80 -2.15
C GLY A 204 -19.11 11.21 -1.78
N ASP A 205 -19.61 12.29 -2.37
CA ASP A 205 -21.00 12.74 -2.21
C ASP A 205 -22.01 11.77 -2.85
N LYS A 206 -23.28 12.04 -2.64
CA LYS A 206 -24.37 11.16 -3.09
C LYS A 206 -24.35 10.93 -4.60
N GLU A 207 -24.15 11.99 -5.38
CA GLU A 207 -24.17 11.90 -6.85
C GLU A 207 -23.03 11.01 -7.35
N LYS A 208 -21.81 11.26 -6.86
CA LYS A 208 -20.61 10.50 -7.22
C LYS A 208 -20.70 9.05 -6.78
N ASN A 209 -21.17 8.82 -5.54
CA ASN A 209 -21.31 7.47 -5.00
C ASN A 209 -22.37 6.67 -5.77
N ASP A 210 -23.59 7.21 -5.91
CA ASP A 210 -24.72 6.47 -6.47
C ASP A 210 -24.61 6.24 -7.98
N LYS A 211 -23.77 7.02 -8.69
CA LYS A 211 -23.43 6.79 -10.09
C LYS A 211 -22.81 5.41 -10.30
N ASN A 212 -22.00 4.93 -9.35
CA ASN A 212 -21.20 3.72 -9.50
C ASN A 212 -21.53 2.63 -8.48
N ARG A 213 -22.10 3.00 -7.32
CA ARG A 213 -22.42 2.08 -6.22
C ARG A 213 -23.90 2.04 -5.98
N TYR A 214 -24.56 1.13 -6.64
CA TYR A 214 -26.02 0.98 -6.60
C TYR A 214 -26.44 -0.47 -6.27
N HIS A 215 -27.65 -0.63 -5.77
CA HIS A 215 -28.29 -1.91 -5.57
C HIS A 215 -28.63 -2.57 -6.93
N LYS A 216 -28.91 -3.87 -6.92
CA LYS A 216 -29.28 -4.62 -8.13
C LYS A 216 -30.57 -4.11 -8.81
N ASP A 217 -31.41 -3.37 -8.09
CA ASP A 217 -32.61 -2.69 -8.62
C ASP A 217 -32.29 -1.29 -9.20
N GLY A 218 -31.02 -0.86 -9.19
CA GLY A 218 -30.58 0.44 -9.69
C GLY A 218 -30.67 1.58 -8.68
N THR A 219 -31.16 1.35 -7.45
CA THR A 219 -31.21 2.39 -6.42
C THR A 219 -29.83 2.67 -5.82
N GLY A 220 -29.52 3.94 -5.53
CA GLY A 220 -28.22 4.32 -4.95
C GLY A 220 -28.05 3.82 -3.52
N SER A 221 -26.80 3.59 -3.12
CA SER A 221 -26.46 3.06 -1.79
C SER A 221 -26.06 4.12 -0.77
N TYR A 222 -25.80 5.36 -1.20
CA TYR A 222 -25.21 6.42 -0.37
C TYR A 222 -26.00 6.69 0.92
N ASP A 223 -27.30 6.98 0.81
CA ASP A 223 -28.11 7.37 1.97
C ASP A 223 -28.13 6.28 3.03
N GLN A 224 -28.24 5.02 2.62
CA GLN A 224 -28.22 3.88 3.51
C GLN A 224 -26.85 3.71 4.18
N THR A 225 -25.75 3.78 3.42
CA THR A 225 -24.38 3.70 3.94
C THR A 225 -24.12 4.82 4.95
N VAL A 226 -24.45 6.08 4.61
CA VAL A 226 -24.23 7.23 5.50
C VAL A 226 -25.05 7.11 6.78
N LYS A 227 -26.30 6.70 6.67
CA LYS A 227 -27.20 6.49 7.83
C LYS A 227 -26.64 5.39 8.75
N ASN A 228 -26.36 4.22 8.21
CA ASN A 228 -25.98 3.03 8.99
C ASN A 228 -24.59 3.17 9.66
N THR A 229 -23.69 3.94 9.06
CA THR A 229 -22.33 4.15 9.61
C THR A 229 -22.23 5.30 10.61
N LYS A 230 -23.30 6.09 10.83
CA LYS A 230 -23.25 7.35 11.57
C LYS A 230 -22.68 7.21 12.98
N GLU A 231 -23.18 6.29 13.78
CA GLU A 231 -22.74 6.10 15.17
C GLU A 231 -21.30 5.55 15.23
N LEU A 232 -20.97 4.56 14.40
CA LEU A 232 -19.60 4.02 14.34
C LEU A 232 -18.58 5.07 13.91
N ARG A 233 -18.89 5.96 12.98
CA ARG A 233 -17.98 7.06 12.60
C ARG A 233 -17.69 7.98 13.78
N LYS A 234 -18.72 8.28 14.59
CA LYS A 234 -18.61 9.19 15.73
C LYS A 234 -17.86 8.57 16.91
N GLU A 235 -18.16 7.33 17.25
CA GLU A 235 -17.75 6.70 18.49
C GLU A 235 -16.55 5.78 18.34
N TYR A 236 -16.43 5.06 17.22
CA TYR A 236 -15.40 4.06 16.99
C TYR A 236 -14.30 4.53 16.02
N GLY A 237 -14.66 5.34 15.04
CA GLY A 237 -13.76 5.88 14.04
C GLY A 237 -13.51 4.92 12.87
N LEU A 238 -14.28 5.11 11.80
CA LEU A 238 -14.20 4.30 10.59
C LEU A 238 -13.22 4.87 9.57
N THR A 239 -12.63 4.00 8.77
CA THR A 239 -11.90 4.34 7.55
C THR A 239 -12.87 4.31 6.37
N SER A 240 -12.87 5.33 5.50
CA SER A 240 -13.52 5.24 4.19
C SER A 240 -12.56 4.65 3.16
N ARG A 241 -13.09 4.09 2.09
CA ARG A 241 -12.35 3.71 0.89
C ARG A 241 -13.10 4.24 -0.31
N ALA A 242 -12.54 5.26 -0.96
CA ALA A 242 -13.12 5.82 -2.18
C ALA A 242 -12.43 5.27 -3.42
N THR A 243 -13.23 4.82 -4.37
CA THR A 243 -12.79 4.44 -5.71
C THR A 243 -13.10 5.58 -6.66
N LEU A 244 -12.06 6.17 -7.23
CA LEU A 244 -12.19 7.28 -8.17
C LEU A 244 -12.43 6.71 -9.58
N THR A 245 -13.45 7.23 -10.25
CA THR A 245 -13.89 6.78 -11.57
C THR A 245 -13.91 7.95 -12.54
N PRO A 246 -13.93 7.71 -13.86
CA PRO A 246 -14.17 8.77 -14.83
C PRO A 246 -15.36 9.66 -14.47
N GLY A 247 -15.14 10.99 -14.42
CA GLY A 247 -16.12 11.97 -13.96
C GLY A 247 -16.28 12.08 -12.43
N ASN A 248 -15.43 11.38 -11.65
CA ASN A 248 -15.29 11.53 -10.19
C ASN A 248 -13.80 11.46 -9.81
N LEU A 249 -12.95 12.26 -10.43
CA LEU A 249 -11.51 12.29 -10.16
C LEU A 249 -11.09 13.41 -9.20
N ASP A 250 -12.03 14.26 -8.75
CA ASP A 250 -11.77 15.39 -7.85
C ASP A 250 -11.51 14.89 -6.41
N MET A 251 -10.23 14.73 -6.07
CA MET A 251 -9.79 14.21 -4.78
C MET A 251 -10.00 15.20 -3.64
N VAL A 252 -9.87 16.50 -3.88
CA VAL A 252 -10.02 17.53 -2.84
C VAL A 252 -11.48 17.59 -2.35
N ASN A 253 -12.44 17.65 -3.28
CA ASN A 253 -13.85 17.63 -2.90
C ASN A 253 -14.28 16.30 -2.28
N THR A 254 -13.78 15.17 -2.79
CA THR A 254 -14.03 13.84 -2.22
C THR A 254 -13.48 13.76 -0.79
N PHE A 255 -12.25 14.22 -0.55
CA PHE A 255 -11.66 14.28 0.79
C PHE A 255 -12.49 15.16 1.72
N ASN A 256 -12.85 16.38 1.30
CA ASN A 256 -13.61 17.32 2.13
C ASN A 256 -14.97 16.75 2.51
N HIS A 257 -15.66 16.11 1.56
CA HIS A 257 -16.95 15.48 1.82
C HIS A 257 -16.84 14.35 2.85
N LEU A 258 -15.92 13.40 2.64
CA LEU A 258 -15.73 12.25 3.53
C LEU A 258 -15.19 12.66 4.92
N ASN A 259 -14.32 13.68 4.97
CA ASN A 259 -13.89 14.28 6.22
C ASN A 259 -15.06 14.96 6.96
N GLY A 260 -15.95 15.65 6.25
CA GLY A 260 -17.17 16.25 6.79
C GLY A 260 -18.15 15.22 7.35
N LEU A 261 -18.20 14.02 6.79
CA LEU A 261 -18.95 12.90 7.34
C LEU A 261 -18.35 12.31 8.62
N GLY A 262 -17.11 12.66 8.96
CA GLY A 262 -16.42 12.20 10.18
C GLY A 262 -15.61 10.92 10.04
N PHE A 263 -15.20 10.54 8.83
CA PHE A 263 -14.26 9.44 8.67
C PHE A 263 -12.88 9.79 9.24
N LYS A 264 -12.22 8.79 9.84
CA LYS A 264 -10.91 8.92 10.48
C LYS A 264 -9.75 8.87 9.49
N ASN A 265 -9.84 7.98 8.51
CA ASN A 265 -8.86 7.80 7.44
C ASN A 265 -9.60 7.78 6.09
N ILE A 266 -9.00 8.38 5.07
CA ILE A 266 -9.65 8.59 3.77
C ILE A 266 -8.69 8.21 2.63
N PRO A 267 -8.36 6.92 2.45
CA PRO A 267 -7.66 6.46 1.26
C PRO A 267 -8.54 6.54 0.02
N MET A 268 -7.94 6.99 -1.09
CA MET A 268 -8.56 7.11 -2.40
C MET A 268 -7.68 6.45 -3.45
N THR A 269 -8.27 5.75 -4.42
CA THR A 269 -7.52 5.11 -5.52
C THR A 269 -8.35 5.10 -6.79
N PRO A 270 -7.74 5.15 -7.98
CA PRO A 270 -8.47 5.08 -9.24
C PRO A 270 -8.99 3.66 -9.52
N ALA A 271 -10.08 3.58 -10.28
CA ALA A 271 -10.56 2.35 -10.89
C ALA A 271 -9.78 2.13 -12.20
N ASN A 272 -8.62 1.50 -12.11
CA ASN A 272 -7.69 1.36 -13.24
C ASN A 272 -8.33 0.71 -14.47
N ASN A 273 -9.23 -0.24 -14.26
CA ASN A 273 -9.95 -0.94 -15.32
C ASN A 273 -10.96 -0.05 -16.11
N LEU A 274 -11.33 1.10 -15.56
CA LEU A 274 -12.26 2.04 -16.21
C LEU A 274 -11.58 3.33 -16.68
N THR A 275 -10.31 3.54 -16.36
CA THR A 275 -9.62 4.81 -16.57
C THR A 275 -8.78 4.74 -17.86
N SER A 276 -9.10 5.56 -18.87
CA SER A 276 -8.25 5.79 -20.03
C SER A 276 -6.95 6.51 -19.64
N ASP A 277 -5.96 6.54 -20.53
CA ASP A 277 -4.71 7.27 -20.26
C ASP A 277 -4.93 8.76 -20.02
N ALA A 278 -5.86 9.39 -20.72
CA ALA A 278 -6.21 10.80 -20.51
C ALA A 278 -6.82 11.04 -19.12
N GLU A 279 -7.77 10.21 -18.70
CA GLU A 279 -8.38 10.27 -17.38
C GLU A 279 -7.40 9.90 -16.27
N PHE A 280 -6.42 9.06 -16.56
CA PHE A 280 -5.35 8.76 -15.63
C PHE A 280 -4.44 9.97 -15.37
N VAL A 281 -4.20 10.80 -16.41
CA VAL A 281 -3.51 12.09 -16.25
C VAL A 281 -4.35 13.07 -15.42
N GLU A 282 -5.67 13.11 -15.61
CA GLU A 282 -6.57 13.91 -14.75
C GLU A 282 -6.51 13.45 -13.29
N TYR A 283 -6.47 12.14 -13.06
CA TYR A 283 -6.28 11.57 -11.72
C TYR A 283 -4.97 12.06 -11.09
N ILE A 284 -3.83 11.98 -11.83
CA ILE A 284 -2.54 12.45 -11.34
C ILE A 284 -2.60 13.95 -11.00
N ASN A 285 -3.22 14.77 -11.84
CA ASN A 285 -3.37 16.20 -11.58
C ASN A 285 -4.19 16.46 -10.32
N SER A 286 -5.29 15.74 -10.13
CA SER A 286 -6.11 15.86 -8.91
C SER A 286 -5.38 15.39 -7.64
N GLU A 287 -4.50 14.39 -7.77
CA GLU A 287 -3.64 13.98 -6.67
C GLU A 287 -2.59 15.06 -6.32
N ILE A 288 -2.03 15.73 -7.32
CA ILE A 288 -1.14 16.89 -7.12
C ILE A 288 -1.89 18.01 -6.41
N GLU A 289 -3.12 18.33 -6.81
CA GLU A 289 -3.97 19.32 -6.13
C GLU A 289 -4.22 18.94 -4.66
N LEU A 290 -4.44 17.67 -4.37
CA LEU A 290 -4.59 17.19 -2.99
C LEU A 290 -3.28 17.29 -2.18
N ILE A 291 -2.11 17.11 -2.82
CA ILE A 291 -0.80 17.32 -2.17
C ILE A 291 -0.61 18.82 -1.83
N GLU A 292 -0.96 19.73 -2.74
CA GLU A 292 -0.90 21.17 -2.47
C GLU A 292 -1.90 21.56 -1.35
N TYR A 293 -3.09 20.96 -1.35
CA TYR A 293 -4.06 21.16 -0.28
C TYR A 293 -3.56 20.62 1.08
N ALA A 294 -2.84 19.50 1.09
CA ALA A 294 -2.17 18.99 2.29
C ALA A 294 -1.09 19.97 2.79
N LYS A 295 -0.33 20.59 1.90
CA LYS A 295 0.65 21.64 2.20
C LYS A 295 0.01 22.83 2.92
N GLU A 296 -1.14 23.32 2.45
CA GLU A 296 -1.89 24.40 3.11
C GLU A 296 -2.26 24.04 4.55
N PHE A 297 -2.69 22.81 4.81
CA PHE A 297 -2.97 22.34 6.16
C PHE A 297 -1.73 22.26 7.05
N ILE A 298 -0.58 21.86 6.51
CA ILE A 298 0.67 21.84 7.28
C ILE A 298 1.05 23.28 7.68
N HIS A 299 1.10 24.21 6.73
CA HIS A 299 1.45 25.61 6.98
C HIS A 299 0.45 26.34 7.91
N SER A 300 -0.78 25.89 7.99
CA SER A 300 -1.80 26.41 8.91
C SER A 300 -1.88 25.67 10.26
N ASN A 301 -0.88 24.85 10.59
CA ASN A 301 -0.84 24.05 11.83
C ASN A 301 -2.07 23.10 11.99
N ASN A 302 -2.57 22.56 10.88
CA ASN A 302 -3.70 21.64 10.89
C ASN A 302 -3.30 20.23 10.38
N CYS A 303 -2.16 19.74 10.87
CA CYS A 303 -1.57 18.46 10.49
C CYS A 303 -2.51 17.25 10.73
N SER A 304 -3.51 17.39 11.62
CA SER A 304 -4.51 16.33 11.86
C SER A 304 -5.31 15.96 10.61
N LYS A 305 -5.57 16.91 9.70
CA LYS A 305 -6.24 16.64 8.43
C LYS A 305 -5.35 15.90 7.44
N VAL A 306 -4.04 16.23 7.41
CA VAL A 306 -3.07 15.54 6.56
C VAL A 306 -2.92 14.08 6.98
N ARG A 307 -2.93 13.79 8.29
CA ARG A 307 -2.90 12.40 8.80
C ARG A 307 -4.09 11.56 8.33
N LYS A 308 -5.23 12.18 8.01
CA LYS A 308 -6.40 11.50 7.41
C LYS A 308 -6.21 11.18 5.92
N MET A 309 -5.37 11.91 5.19
CA MET A 309 -4.93 11.61 3.83
C MET A 309 -3.88 10.50 3.86
N THR A 310 -4.30 9.30 4.22
CA THR A 310 -3.41 8.22 4.69
C THR A 310 -2.27 7.87 3.73
N PHE A 311 -2.51 7.90 2.41
CA PHE A 311 -1.49 7.58 1.41
C PHE A 311 -0.43 8.69 1.31
N ILE A 312 -0.81 9.98 1.33
CA ILE A 312 0.11 11.12 1.36
C ILE A 312 0.91 11.12 2.68
N TYR A 313 0.20 10.99 3.82
CA TYR A 313 0.84 10.99 5.12
C TYR A 313 1.83 9.82 5.29
N SER A 314 1.44 8.61 4.88
CA SER A 314 2.33 7.43 4.99
C SER A 314 3.56 7.56 4.09
N ALA A 315 3.42 8.13 2.90
CA ALA A 315 4.55 8.36 2.01
C ALA A 315 5.49 9.43 2.56
N LEU A 316 4.97 10.57 3.06
CA LEU A 316 5.77 11.60 3.74
C LEU A 316 6.47 11.06 4.99
N LEU A 317 5.78 10.22 5.78
CA LEU A 317 6.37 9.58 6.97
C LEU A 317 7.50 8.62 6.60
N SER A 318 7.36 7.89 5.48
CA SER A 318 8.42 7.01 4.97
C SER A 318 9.64 7.81 4.52
N LEU A 319 9.44 8.94 3.83
CA LEU A 319 10.51 9.88 3.48
C LEU A 319 11.21 10.43 4.73
N HIS A 320 10.43 10.85 5.74
CA HIS A 320 10.95 11.41 6.99
C HIS A 320 11.80 10.42 7.79
N ARG A 321 11.36 9.17 7.87
CA ARG A 321 12.03 8.11 8.62
C ARG A 321 13.15 7.42 7.84
N GLY A 322 13.24 7.63 6.54
CA GLY A 322 14.13 6.88 5.66
C GLY A 322 13.78 5.38 5.64
N VAL A 323 12.50 5.05 5.81
CA VAL A 323 12.01 3.67 5.75
C VAL A 323 11.65 3.34 4.32
N TYR A 324 12.22 2.27 3.81
CA TYR A 324 11.95 1.79 2.46
C TYR A 324 11.41 0.35 2.48
N ARG A 325 10.81 -0.04 1.37
CA ARG A 325 10.28 -1.39 1.19
C ARG A 325 11.06 -2.13 0.12
N GLN A 326 11.35 -3.41 0.35
CA GLN A 326 11.90 -4.27 -0.69
C GLN A 326 10.81 -4.86 -1.59
N PHE A 327 9.59 -4.96 -1.05
CA PHE A 327 8.41 -5.53 -1.71
C PHE A 327 7.21 -4.60 -1.50
N GLY A 328 6.34 -4.50 -2.51
CA GLY A 328 5.18 -3.60 -2.49
C GLY A 328 4.17 -3.97 -1.39
N CYS A 329 3.65 -5.17 -1.47
CA CYS A 329 2.73 -5.73 -0.49
C CYS A 329 3.10 -7.18 -0.16
N GLY A 330 2.48 -7.73 0.88
CA GLY A 330 2.73 -9.09 1.33
C GLY A 330 2.02 -10.20 0.52
N ALA A 331 1.42 -9.87 -0.63
CA ALA A 331 0.61 -10.81 -1.42
C ALA A 331 1.35 -12.12 -1.75
N GLY A 332 0.84 -13.26 -1.27
CA GLY A 332 1.41 -14.59 -1.40
C GLY A 332 2.66 -14.84 -0.55
N ILE A 333 3.16 -13.82 0.14
CA ILE A 333 4.39 -13.87 0.95
C ILE A 333 4.05 -13.87 2.44
N ARG A 334 3.38 -12.80 2.89
CA ARG A 334 2.95 -12.61 4.29
C ARG A 334 1.44 -12.63 4.45
N ASP A 335 0.73 -12.37 3.36
CA ASP A 335 -0.74 -12.33 3.32
C ASP A 335 -1.23 -13.18 2.16
N VAL A 336 -2.28 -13.95 2.39
CA VAL A 336 -2.96 -14.74 1.37
C VAL A 336 -4.46 -14.52 1.44
N ALA A 337 -5.18 -14.82 0.36
CA ALA A 337 -6.64 -14.89 0.36
C ALA A 337 -7.10 -16.33 0.22
N ILE A 338 -8.22 -16.66 0.87
CA ILE A 338 -8.81 -18.00 0.83
C ILE A 338 -10.25 -17.85 0.34
N ASP A 339 -10.57 -18.54 -0.75
CA ASP A 339 -11.90 -18.48 -1.36
C ASP A 339 -12.92 -19.37 -0.64
N ILE A 340 -14.16 -19.40 -1.12
CA ILE A 340 -15.26 -20.16 -0.51
C ILE A 340 -15.05 -21.69 -0.54
N HIS A 341 -14.16 -22.18 -1.38
CA HIS A 341 -13.80 -23.61 -1.50
C HIS A 341 -12.53 -23.99 -0.74
N GLY A 342 -11.85 -22.99 -0.15
CA GLY A 342 -10.59 -23.19 0.56
C GLY A 342 -9.36 -23.07 -0.32
N ASP A 343 -9.50 -22.67 -1.60
CA ASP A 343 -8.38 -22.39 -2.48
C ASP A 343 -7.62 -21.14 -2.00
N ILE A 344 -6.30 -21.24 -1.99
CA ILE A 344 -5.38 -20.21 -1.48
C ILE A 344 -4.84 -19.40 -2.66
N TYR A 345 -4.93 -18.08 -2.56
CA TYR A 345 -4.47 -17.13 -3.58
C TYR A 345 -3.50 -16.10 -2.98
N PRO A 346 -2.63 -15.48 -3.80
CA PRO A 346 -1.72 -14.43 -3.31
C PRO A 346 -2.43 -13.26 -2.62
N CYS A 347 -3.60 -12.83 -3.11
CA CYS A 347 -4.49 -11.87 -2.46
C CYS A 347 -5.91 -11.98 -3.03
N HIS A 348 -6.86 -11.26 -2.44
CA HIS A 348 -8.28 -11.30 -2.85
C HIS A 348 -8.52 -10.90 -4.32
N ARG A 349 -7.64 -10.09 -4.95
CA ARG A 349 -7.76 -9.76 -6.37
C ARG A 349 -7.43 -10.92 -7.31
N PHE A 350 -6.68 -11.91 -6.83
CA PHE A 350 -6.33 -13.09 -7.62
C PHE A 350 -7.39 -14.22 -7.60
N VAL A 351 -8.42 -14.10 -6.78
CA VAL A 351 -9.43 -15.16 -6.62
C VAL A 351 -10.14 -15.51 -7.94
N SER A 352 -10.27 -14.55 -8.86
CA SER A 352 -10.81 -14.79 -10.22
C SER A 352 -9.81 -15.46 -11.18
N TYR A 353 -8.53 -15.59 -10.82
CA TYR A 353 -7.46 -16.12 -11.66
C TYR A 353 -7.00 -17.48 -11.12
N LYS A 354 -7.74 -18.53 -11.47
CA LYS A 354 -7.55 -19.90 -10.92
C LYS A 354 -6.13 -20.45 -11.12
N GLU A 355 -5.42 -20.02 -12.16
CA GLU A 355 -4.03 -20.39 -12.45
C GLU A 355 -3.01 -19.84 -11.44
N THR A 356 -3.41 -18.89 -10.60
CA THR A 356 -2.58 -18.29 -9.54
C THR A 356 -2.77 -18.96 -8.18
N CYS A 357 -3.54 -20.03 -8.12
CA CYS A 357 -3.82 -20.79 -6.89
C CYS A 357 -2.51 -21.35 -6.29
N LEU A 358 -2.30 -21.12 -5.01
CA LEU A 358 -1.12 -21.52 -4.24
C LEU A 358 -1.33 -22.86 -3.48
N GLY A 359 -2.53 -23.41 -3.48
CA GLY A 359 -2.91 -24.62 -2.76
C GLY A 359 -4.34 -24.56 -2.26
N ASN A 360 -4.70 -25.48 -1.37
CA ASN A 360 -6.03 -25.52 -0.76
C ASN A 360 -5.90 -25.86 0.73
N VAL A 361 -6.75 -25.32 1.58
CA VAL A 361 -6.73 -25.55 3.04
C VAL A 361 -7.02 -27.01 3.44
N TYR A 362 -7.46 -27.82 2.51
CA TYR A 362 -7.66 -29.26 2.69
C TYR A 362 -6.47 -30.10 2.23
N ASP A 363 -5.49 -29.50 1.52
CA ASP A 363 -4.23 -30.14 1.17
C ASP A 363 -3.38 -30.35 2.44
N THR A 364 -2.42 -31.25 2.35
CA THR A 364 -1.43 -31.41 3.41
C THR A 364 -0.50 -30.19 3.48
N TYR A 365 0.12 -30.00 4.64
CA TYR A 365 1.13 -28.94 4.84
C TYR A 365 2.21 -28.98 3.73
N GLN A 366 2.71 -30.17 3.41
CA GLN A 366 3.78 -30.33 2.43
C GLN A 366 3.32 -29.95 1.01
N GLU A 367 2.11 -30.33 0.59
CA GLU A 367 1.58 -29.97 -0.73
C GLU A 367 1.40 -28.45 -0.88
N ASN A 368 0.92 -27.78 0.17
CA ASN A 368 0.79 -26.34 0.19
C ASN A 368 2.16 -25.63 0.14
N GLU A 369 3.14 -26.13 0.90
CA GLU A 369 4.49 -25.58 0.90
C GLU A 369 5.18 -25.70 -0.47
N GLU A 370 5.09 -26.86 -1.15
CA GLU A 370 5.66 -27.07 -2.48
C GLU A 370 5.08 -26.09 -3.53
N LYS A 371 3.76 -25.82 -3.48
CA LYS A 371 3.12 -24.87 -4.38
C LYS A 371 3.52 -23.42 -4.05
N ARG A 372 3.56 -23.09 -2.78
CA ARG A 372 3.95 -21.77 -2.29
C ARG A 372 5.43 -21.47 -2.59
N GLU A 373 6.35 -22.43 -2.42
CA GLU A 373 7.76 -22.29 -2.78
C GLU A 373 7.94 -21.85 -4.24
N LYS A 374 7.25 -22.49 -5.17
CA LYS A 374 7.30 -22.11 -6.59
C LYS A 374 6.84 -20.67 -6.84
N TYR A 375 5.87 -20.18 -6.06
CA TYR A 375 5.44 -18.78 -6.13
C TYR A 375 6.51 -17.87 -5.51
N LEU A 376 7.05 -18.22 -4.35
CA LEU A 376 8.09 -17.44 -3.66
C LEU A 376 9.37 -17.35 -4.49
N GLU A 377 9.79 -18.40 -5.18
CA GLU A 377 10.91 -18.36 -6.11
C GLU A 377 10.69 -17.33 -7.21
N LYS A 378 9.50 -17.30 -7.82
CA LYS A 378 9.13 -16.27 -8.78
C LYS A 378 9.11 -14.88 -8.15
N ALA A 379 8.60 -14.75 -6.93
CA ALA A 379 8.58 -13.49 -6.19
C ALA A 379 9.98 -13.00 -5.81
N GLN A 380 10.92 -13.91 -5.49
CA GLN A 380 12.33 -13.57 -5.21
C GLN A 380 13.09 -13.14 -6.47
N ILE A 381 12.84 -13.78 -7.61
CA ILE A 381 13.34 -13.35 -8.92
C ILE A 381 12.82 -11.94 -9.25
N ASN A 382 11.71 -11.54 -8.63
CA ASN A 382 11.08 -10.22 -8.67
C ASN A 382 11.68 -9.17 -7.74
N ASN A 383 12.81 -9.43 -7.17
CA ASN A 383 13.53 -8.44 -6.41
C ASN A 383 13.68 -7.14 -7.23
N LEU A 384 13.43 -6.00 -6.60
CA LEU A 384 13.56 -4.66 -7.22
C LEU A 384 14.92 -4.43 -7.87
N ASN A 385 15.96 -5.12 -7.40
CA ASN A 385 17.32 -5.00 -7.91
C ASN A 385 17.56 -5.81 -9.20
N THR A 386 16.78 -6.85 -9.45
CA THR A 386 16.88 -7.73 -10.64
C THR A 386 15.84 -7.43 -11.70
N ARG A 387 14.73 -6.81 -11.32
CA ARG A 387 13.64 -6.42 -12.20
C ARG A 387 14.07 -5.27 -13.11
N GLU A 388 14.12 -5.48 -14.42
CA GLU A 388 14.80 -4.61 -15.39
C GLU A 388 14.46 -3.11 -15.26
N GLY A 389 13.21 -2.72 -15.24
CA GLY A 389 12.80 -1.32 -15.09
C GLY A 389 12.97 -0.78 -13.67
N CYS A 390 12.81 -1.64 -12.63
CA CYS A 390 12.93 -1.22 -11.24
C CYS A 390 14.39 -1.05 -10.82
N SER A 391 15.32 -1.87 -11.31
CA SER A 391 16.73 -1.84 -10.92
C SER A 391 17.40 -0.47 -11.12
N LYS A 392 16.94 0.29 -12.11
CA LYS A 392 17.43 1.64 -12.42
C LYS A 392 16.50 2.76 -11.98
N CYS A 393 15.34 2.45 -11.38
CA CYS A 393 14.34 3.43 -11.02
C CYS A 393 14.69 4.11 -9.70
N TRP A 394 14.73 5.45 -9.68
CA TRP A 394 15.06 6.22 -8.50
C TRP A 394 14.03 6.08 -7.37
N VAL A 395 12.74 5.83 -7.70
CA VAL A 395 11.66 5.72 -6.72
C VAL A 395 11.45 4.29 -6.22
N ARG A 396 12.26 3.30 -6.70
CA ARG A 396 12.04 1.87 -6.46
C ARG A 396 11.82 1.48 -4.99
N LYS A 397 12.56 2.10 -4.08
CA LYS A 397 12.52 1.78 -2.64
C LYS A 397 11.22 2.25 -1.95
N TYR A 398 10.56 3.23 -2.52
CA TYR A 398 9.28 3.73 -2.02
C TYR A 398 8.09 3.08 -2.75
N CYS A 399 8.15 2.98 -4.08
CA CYS A 399 7.15 2.31 -4.92
C CYS A 399 7.08 0.81 -4.64
N ALA A 400 8.25 0.17 -4.41
CA ALA A 400 8.39 -1.26 -4.15
C ALA A 400 7.78 -2.17 -5.24
N GLY A 401 7.80 -1.71 -6.50
CA GLY A 401 7.35 -2.48 -7.66
C GLY A 401 5.84 -2.46 -7.92
N GLY A 402 5.09 -1.65 -7.18
CA GLY A 402 3.65 -1.46 -7.39
C GLY A 402 2.77 -2.60 -6.87
N CYS A 403 1.54 -2.65 -7.33
CA CYS A 403 0.57 -3.69 -6.97
C CYS A 403 0.76 -4.94 -7.85
N VAL A 404 1.09 -6.08 -7.24
CA VAL A 404 1.33 -7.35 -7.96
C VAL A 404 0.09 -7.78 -8.76
N ALA A 405 -1.11 -7.64 -8.20
CA ALA A 405 -2.35 -7.95 -8.91
C ALA A 405 -2.61 -6.97 -10.05
N GLY A 406 -2.40 -5.65 -9.85
CA GLY A 406 -2.53 -4.67 -10.92
C GLY A 406 -1.54 -4.93 -12.06
N ASN A 407 -0.30 -5.28 -11.74
CA ASN A 407 0.69 -5.67 -12.74
C ASN A 407 0.24 -6.90 -13.55
N TYR A 408 -0.35 -7.89 -12.88
CA TYR A 408 -0.86 -9.11 -13.52
C TYR A 408 -2.04 -8.81 -14.44
N GLU A 409 -3.00 -8.03 -13.97
CA GLU A 409 -4.22 -7.66 -14.70
C GLU A 409 -3.93 -6.89 -15.99
N GLU A 410 -2.92 -6.02 -16.00
CA GLU A 410 -2.58 -5.24 -17.19
C GLU A 410 -1.81 -6.04 -18.24
N ASN A 411 -0.91 -6.94 -17.85
CA ASN A 411 0.04 -7.55 -18.76
C ASN A 411 0.18 -9.07 -18.62
N GLY A 412 -0.67 -9.73 -17.83
CA GLY A 412 -0.66 -11.19 -17.63
C GLY A 412 0.55 -11.73 -16.88
N GLY A 413 1.35 -10.85 -16.25
CA GLY A 413 2.58 -11.25 -15.55
C GLY A 413 2.75 -10.58 -14.19
N LEU A 414 3.09 -11.36 -13.17
CA LEU A 414 3.39 -10.84 -11.82
C LEU A 414 4.53 -9.82 -11.83
N LEU A 415 5.39 -9.87 -12.86
CA LEU A 415 6.61 -9.09 -13.02
C LEU A 415 6.43 -7.86 -13.88
N SER A 416 5.26 -7.70 -14.49
CA SER A 416 5.02 -6.60 -15.41
C SER A 416 5.14 -5.24 -14.71
N GLN A 417 5.47 -4.23 -15.48
CA GLN A 417 5.67 -2.87 -15.01
C GLN A 417 4.79 -1.97 -15.89
N PRO A 418 3.53 -1.73 -15.47
CA PRO A 418 2.65 -0.86 -16.21
C PRO A 418 3.26 0.54 -16.35
N PRO A 419 3.52 1.04 -17.57
CA PRO A 419 4.22 2.32 -17.75
C PRO A 419 3.52 3.50 -17.07
N ARG A 420 2.19 3.54 -17.11
CA ARG A 420 1.41 4.61 -16.49
C ARG A 420 1.51 4.60 -14.97
N GLU A 421 1.50 3.42 -14.33
CA GLU A 421 1.69 3.28 -12.89
C GLU A 421 3.12 3.67 -12.47
N CYS A 422 4.12 3.28 -13.27
CA CYS A 422 5.50 3.71 -13.04
C CYS A 422 5.66 5.23 -13.12
N PHE A 423 5.04 5.86 -14.12
CA PHE A 423 5.03 7.31 -14.28
C PHE A 423 4.32 7.99 -13.10
N HIS A 424 3.14 7.50 -12.72
CA HIS A 424 2.39 8.00 -11.56
C HIS A 424 3.24 7.98 -10.29
N GLN A 425 3.87 6.86 -9.96
CA GLN A 425 4.69 6.76 -8.76
C GLN A 425 5.88 7.73 -8.77
N GLN A 426 6.49 7.96 -9.92
CA GLN A 426 7.57 8.94 -10.04
C GLN A 426 7.05 10.36 -9.79
N VAL A 427 5.95 10.76 -10.41
CA VAL A 427 5.34 12.09 -10.20
C VAL A 427 4.90 12.28 -8.76
N PHE A 428 4.21 11.29 -8.18
CA PHE A 428 3.74 11.32 -6.80
C PHE A 428 4.88 11.56 -5.80
N TYR A 429 5.92 10.74 -5.85
CA TYR A 429 7.05 10.90 -4.92
C TYR A 429 7.89 12.14 -5.21
N GLU A 430 8.02 12.57 -6.46
CA GLU A 430 8.68 13.84 -6.80
C GLU A 430 7.98 15.01 -6.10
N LYS A 431 6.65 15.11 -6.23
CA LYS A 431 5.86 16.15 -5.56
C LYS A 431 5.97 16.10 -4.03
N LEU A 432 5.94 14.90 -3.46
CA LEU A 432 6.09 14.74 -2.01
C LEU A 432 7.49 15.10 -1.51
N ILE A 433 8.54 14.82 -2.27
CA ILE A 433 9.91 15.20 -1.90
C ILE A 433 10.05 16.73 -1.93
N TYR A 434 9.51 17.42 -2.96
CA TYR A 434 9.51 18.88 -2.98
C TYR A 434 8.72 19.47 -1.81
N LEU A 435 7.53 18.94 -1.51
CA LEU A 435 6.79 19.34 -0.32
C LEU A 435 7.63 19.13 0.95
N TYR A 436 8.24 17.94 1.12
CA TYR A 436 9.05 17.63 2.29
C TYR A 436 10.26 18.58 2.47
N MET A 437 10.90 19.01 1.36
CA MET A 437 11.99 19.98 1.36
C MET A 437 11.53 21.38 1.80
N GLU A 438 10.29 21.76 1.52
CA GLU A 438 9.73 23.06 1.90
C GLU A 438 9.38 23.17 3.39
N LEU A 439 9.15 22.03 4.06
CA LEU A 439 8.71 21.99 5.47
C LEU A 439 9.85 22.42 6.41
N SER A 440 9.54 23.33 7.34
CA SER A 440 10.39 23.66 8.48
C SER A 440 10.53 22.48 9.45
N GLU A 441 11.52 22.50 10.31
CA GLU A 441 11.71 21.45 11.32
C GLU A 441 10.56 21.44 12.36
N GLU A 442 9.95 22.58 12.64
CA GLU A 442 8.77 22.73 13.49
C GLU A 442 7.56 22.01 12.86
N GLU A 443 7.30 22.23 11.56
CA GLU A 443 6.23 21.58 10.82
C GLU A 443 6.46 20.08 10.71
N LYS A 444 7.68 19.63 10.47
CA LYS A 444 8.03 18.21 10.48
C LYS A 444 7.78 17.58 11.84
N LYS A 445 8.16 18.26 12.92
CA LYS A 445 7.91 17.80 14.29
C LYS A 445 6.42 17.72 14.60
N GLU A 446 5.62 18.69 14.17
CA GLU A 446 4.17 18.67 14.35
C GLU A 446 3.52 17.53 13.55
N LEU A 447 3.91 17.37 12.27
CA LEU A 447 3.31 16.39 11.37
C LEU A 447 3.66 14.94 11.78
N PHE A 448 4.92 14.66 12.14
CA PHE A 448 5.44 13.31 12.33
C PHE A 448 5.69 12.93 13.80
N GLY A 449 5.69 13.89 14.71
CA GLY A 449 6.16 13.73 16.08
C GLY A 449 7.68 13.90 16.21
N GLU A 450 8.19 13.72 17.42
CA GLU A 450 9.65 13.75 17.64
C GLU A 450 10.30 12.52 16.97
N LYS A 451 11.46 12.72 16.33
CA LYS A 451 12.27 11.61 15.83
C LYS A 451 12.74 10.78 17.04
N TYR A 452 12.38 9.50 17.06
CA TYR A 452 12.98 8.53 17.98
C TYR A 452 14.22 7.92 17.37
#